data_b30247248230823f4af3bfc02585e9e5
#
_entry.id   b30247248230823f4af3bfc02585e9e5
#
_cell.length_a   1.000
_cell.length_b   1.000
_cell.length_c   1.000
_cell.angle_alpha   90.00
_cell.angle_beta   90.00
_cell.angle_gamma   90.00
#
_symmetry.space_group_name_H-M   'P 1'
#
loop_
_entity.id
_entity.type
_entity.pdbx_description
1 polymer ?
#
loop_
_entity_poly.entity_id
_entity_poly.type
_entity_poly.pdbx_seq_one_letter_code
_entity_poly.pdbx_strand_id
1 'polypeptide(L)'
;MAAESGFWFKLKHMDRGMLVKKMLSFDNVYVIAVRRIADGKTLPEDKDREFVQITDTRDFWYADPSLFEWKGDTWLFVEAFDRKTLLGGIACCKLCDDPAEDVKKLRVVIKENFHMSFPQVFEWNGGLYMIPETGDDHSLILYRAVDFPDKWERVVRIQTESVLADTAVVKKESGRLTLLTSELSTKRQYFQRYHRMYLTDKGNGRWELTDDEEFLSKQEFSYIARNAGSLYEEGGQIMLPTQESTETVYGVRLNFVRYDENEADIFAQRTGSIGPEDVTVRGFGKGRASGGRLDGVHSYARSRDYEVIDLYYNEFTPLKHFRKIAKKLKY
;
A
#
# COMPACT_ATOMS: atom_id res chain seq x y z
N MET A 1 -18.87 -19.86 15.78
CA MET A 1 -18.57 -20.60 14.53
C MET A 1 -17.09 -20.36 14.29
N ALA A 2 -16.27 -21.41 14.18
CA ALA A 2 -14.82 -21.25 13.95
C ALA A 2 -14.61 -20.62 12.57
N ALA A 3 -13.81 -19.53 12.50
CA ALA A 3 -13.39 -18.92 11.25
C ALA A 3 -12.72 -20.02 10.40
N GLU A 4 -13.24 -20.26 9.20
CA GLU A 4 -12.53 -21.10 8.23
C GLU A 4 -11.12 -20.55 8.07
N SER A 5 -10.09 -21.39 8.20
CA SER A 5 -8.72 -20.94 8.07
C SER A 5 -8.57 -20.26 6.71
N GLY A 6 -7.89 -19.10 6.65
CA GLY A 6 -7.78 -18.29 5.43
C GLY A 6 -7.22 -19.05 4.21
N PHE A 7 -6.60 -20.23 4.42
CA PHE A 7 -6.17 -21.14 3.36
C PHE A 7 -7.36 -21.81 2.64
N TRP A 8 -8.33 -22.36 3.37
CA TRP A 8 -9.50 -23.03 2.79
C TRP A 8 -10.45 -22.02 2.13
N PHE A 9 -10.58 -20.83 2.74
CA PHE A 9 -11.32 -19.73 2.14
C PHE A 9 -10.69 -19.33 0.79
N LYS A 10 -9.38 -19.09 0.74
CA LYS A 10 -8.65 -18.75 -0.51
C LYS A 10 -8.80 -19.84 -1.58
N LEU A 11 -8.74 -21.12 -1.19
CA LEU A 11 -8.89 -22.24 -2.13
C LEU A 11 -10.27 -22.31 -2.78
N LYS A 12 -11.30 -22.04 -1.99
CA LYS A 12 -12.71 -22.14 -2.42
C LYS A 12 -13.14 -21.01 -3.37
N HIS A 13 -12.51 -19.83 -3.26
CA HIS A 13 -12.87 -18.62 -3.99
C HIS A 13 -11.85 -18.22 -5.07
N MET A 14 -10.92 -19.11 -5.38
CA MET A 14 -9.89 -18.90 -6.39
C MET A 14 -10.37 -19.49 -7.73
N ASP A 15 -10.19 -18.72 -8.84
CA ASP A 15 -10.42 -19.28 -10.16
C ASP A 15 -9.42 -20.41 -10.49
N ARG A 16 -9.76 -21.23 -11.50
CA ARG A 16 -8.96 -22.39 -11.88
C ARG A 16 -7.52 -21.99 -12.31
N GLY A 17 -7.34 -20.87 -13.00
CA GLY A 17 -6.03 -20.40 -13.46
C GLY A 17 -5.14 -19.96 -12.29
N MET A 18 -5.71 -19.23 -11.32
CA MET A 18 -5.02 -18.88 -10.08
C MET A 18 -4.71 -20.10 -9.21
N LEU A 19 -5.64 -21.06 -9.16
CA LEU A 19 -5.41 -22.31 -8.42
C LEU A 19 -4.21 -23.06 -9.02
N VAL A 20 -4.16 -23.16 -10.36
CA VAL A 20 -3.03 -23.80 -11.08
C VAL A 20 -1.74 -23.01 -10.85
N LYS A 21 -1.74 -21.67 -10.96
CA LYS A 21 -0.56 -20.83 -10.69
C LYS A 21 -0.06 -21.03 -9.25
N LYS A 22 -0.97 -21.06 -8.26
CA LYS A 22 -0.58 -21.32 -6.86
C LYS A 22 -0.16 -22.75 -6.59
N MET A 23 -0.77 -23.74 -7.22
CA MET A 23 -0.32 -25.15 -7.16
C MET A 23 1.05 -25.32 -7.79
N LEU A 24 1.33 -24.61 -8.88
CA LEU A 24 2.64 -24.57 -9.53
C LEU A 24 3.65 -23.66 -8.80
N SER A 25 3.29 -23.13 -7.61
CA SER A 25 4.18 -22.31 -6.79
C SER A 25 4.67 -21.01 -7.44
N PHE A 26 3.80 -20.31 -8.15
CA PHE A 26 4.06 -18.93 -8.55
C PHE A 26 3.74 -17.97 -7.42
N ASP A 27 4.58 -16.95 -7.24
CA ASP A 27 4.42 -15.85 -6.30
C ASP A 27 4.48 -14.51 -7.00
N ASN A 28 3.74 -13.54 -6.49
CA ASN A 28 3.95 -12.15 -6.85
C ASN A 28 5.24 -11.67 -6.18
N VAL A 29 6.16 -11.17 -6.96
CA VAL A 29 7.34 -10.47 -6.49
C VAL A 29 7.16 -9.00 -6.82
N TYR A 30 7.22 -8.17 -5.79
CA TYR A 30 7.07 -6.73 -5.93
C TYR A 30 8.41 -6.07 -6.21
N VAL A 31 8.35 -4.98 -6.96
CA VAL A 31 9.50 -4.19 -7.39
C VAL A 31 9.13 -2.72 -7.24
N ILE A 32 9.89 -1.99 -6.45
CA ILE A 32 9.75 -0.53 -6.37
C ILE A 32 10.60 0.11 -7.46
N ALA A 33 10.06 1.15 -8.08
CA ALA A 33 10.78 1.96 -9.04
C ALA A 33 10.55 3.45 -8.74
N VAL A 34 11.64 4.23 -8.79
CA VAL A 34 11.68 5.64 -8.44
C VAL A 34 12.18 6.46 -9.62
N ARG A 35 11.67 7.69 -9.75
CA ARG A 35 12.26 8.70 -10.64
C ARG A 35 12.18 10.09 -10.03
N ARG A 36 13.06 10.99 -10.47
CA ARG A 36 12.93 12.42 -10.18
C ARG A 36 11.86 13.04 -11.09
N ILE A 37 11.08 13.95 -10.52
CA ILE A 37 10.17 14.79 -11.28
C ILE A 37 11.03 15.84 -12.02
N ALA A 38 10.87 15.93 -13.34
CA ALA A 38 11.46 16.97 -14.15
C ALA A 38 10.35 17.72 -14.87
N ASP A 39 10.52 19.03 -15.02
CA ASP A 39 9.58 19.91 -15.72
C ASP A 39 8.14 19.87 -15.14
N GLY A 40 7.98 19.46 -13.87
CA GLY A 40 6.70 19.34 -13.18
C GLY A 40 5.78 18.25 -13.72
N LYS A 41 6.23 17.45 -14.70
CA LYS A 41 5.42 16.39 -15.30
C LYS A 41 5.52 15.08 -14.53
N THR A 42 4.38 14.47 -14.28
CA THR A 42 4.22 13.26 -13.47
C THR A 42 3.25 12.27 -14.13
N LEU A 43 3.09 11.07 -13.58
CA LEU A 43 2.01 10.17 -14.00
C LEU A 43 0.63 10.80 -13.68
N PRO A 44 -0.40 10.56 -14.52
CA PRO A 44 -0.39 9.69 -15.71
C PRO A 44 0.07 10.35 -17.01
N GLU A 45 0.46 11.62 -16.99
CA GLU A 45 0.77 12.37 -18.21
C GLU A 45 2.13 12.00 -18.82
N ASP A 46 3.13 11.79 -17.96
CA ASP A 46 4.51 11.49 -18.37
C ASP A 46 4.80 9.98 -18.26
N LYS A 47 4.31 9.22 -19.24
CA LYS A 47 4.50 7.76 -19.30
C LYS A 47 5.82 7.32 -19.93
N ASP A 48 6.49 8.20 -20.63
CA ASP A 48 7.67 7.84 -21.45
C ASP A 48 8.98 7.94 -20.67
N ARG A 49 9.02 8.72 -19.60
CA ARG A 49 10.22 8.86 -18.77
C ARG A 49 10.44 7.62 -17.89
N GLU A 50 11.67 7.14 -17.90
CA GLU A 50 12.07 5.93 -17.21
C GLU A 50 12.08 6.08 -15.69
N PHE A 51 11.64 5.02 -15.02
CA PHE A 51 11.88 4.77 -13.61
C PHE A 51 13.16 3.95 -13.42
N VAL A 52 13.80 4.13 -12.28
CA VAL A 52 14.94 3.33 -11.84
C VAL A 52 14.45 2.30 -10.83
N GLN A 53 14.68 1.02 -11.11
CA GLN A 53 14.30 -0.05 -10.19
C GLN A 53 15.12 0.02 -8.90
N ILE A 54 14.45 -0.13 -7.77
CA ILE A 54 15.05 -0.39 -6.47
C ILE A 54 15.23 -1.90 -6.34
N THR A 55 16.48 -2.30 -6.17
CA THR A 55 16.80 -3.73 -6.12
C THR A 55 16.44 -4.33 -4.77
N ASP A 56 15.75 -5.46 -4.78
CA ASP A 56 15.55 -6.31 -3.62
C ASP A 56 16.86 -6.72 -2.97
N THR A 57 16.80 -7.01 -1.68
CA THR A 57 17.92 -7.65 -0.98
C THR A 57 17.70 -9.17 -0.87
N ARG A 58 18.72 -9.88 -0.40
CA ARG A 58 18.60 -11.31 -0.11
C ARG A 58 17.51 -11.61 0.93
N ASP A 59 17.33 -10.71 1.91
CA ASP A 59 16.45 -10.93 3.05
C ASP A 59 15.08 -10.27 2.87
N PHE A 60 14.96 -9.20 2.04
CA PHE A 60 13.74 -8.43 1.86
C PHE A 60 13.42 -8.18 0.39
N TRP A 61 12.13 -8.10 0.07
CA TRP A 61 11.61 -7.35 -1.06
C TRP A 61 10.74 -6.20 -0.53
N TYR A 62 10.48 -5.20 -1.39
CA TYR A 62 9.85 -3.94 -0.99
C TYR A 62 8.60 -3.66 -1.83
N ALA A 63 7.56 -3.10 -1.20
CA ALA A 63 6.30 -2.68 -1.82
C ALA A 63 5.71 -1.45 -1.11
N ASP A 64 4.54 -1.01 -1.55
CA ASP A 64 3.71 0.03 -0.93
C ASP A 64 4.51 1.30 -0.56
N PRO A 65 5.14 1.99 -1.54
CA PRO A 65 5.91 3.19 -1.27
C PRO A 65 5.01 4.33 -0.79
N SER A 66 5.51 5.08 0.18
CA SER A 66 4.96 6.36 0.63
C SER A 66 6.07 7.39 0.73
N LEU A 67 5.83 8.60 0.23
CA LEU A 67 6.78 9.70 0.32
C LEU A 67 6.30 10.71 1.35
N PHE A 68 7.22 11.16 2.20
CA PHE A 68 6.95 12.15 3.22
C PHE A 68 8.04 13.22 3.25
N GLU A 69 7.64 14.48 3.13
CA GLU A 69 8.57 15.62 3.19
C GLU A 69 8.65 16.16 4.62
N TRP A 70 9.87 16.22 5.16
CA TRP A 70 10.11 16.73 6.50
C TRP A 70 11.40 17.52 6.59
N LYS A 71 11.30 18.78 7.05
CA LYS A 71 12.44 19.71 7.22
C LYS A 71 13.32 19.86 5.98
N GLY A 72 12.71 19.86 4.80
CA GLY A 72 13.40 20.01 3.53
C GLY A 72 13.95 18.71 2.93
N ASP A 73 13.81 17.60 3.63
CA ASP A 73 14.21 16.26 3.18
C ASP A 73 13.01 15.46 2.70
N THR A 74 13.21 14.61 1.69
CA THR A 74 12.21 13.63 1.24
C THR A 74 12.56 12.26 1.80
N TRP A 75 11.62 11.65 2.50
CA TRP A 75 11.72 10.33 3.08
C TRP A 75 10.85 9.35 2.33
N LEU A 76 11.43 8.21 1.94
CA LEU A 76 10.72 7.08 1.38
C LEU A 76 10.46 6.06 2.49
N PHE A 77 9.18 5.75 2.70
CA PHE A 77 8.72 4.64 3.53
C PHE A 77 8.18 3.54 2.63
N VAL A 78 8.40 2.29 3.01
CA VAL A 78 8.00 1.11 2.23
C VAL A 78 7.60 -0.04 3.13
N GLU A 79 6.78 -0.95 2.60
CA GLU A 79 6.74 -2.30 3.13
C GLU A 79 8.09 -2.98 2.89
N ALA A 80 8.66 -3.58 3.92
CA ALA A 80 9.81 -4.48 3.84
C ALA A 80 9.38 -5.90 4.20
N PHE A 81 9.12 -6.72 3.20
CA PHE A 81 8.68 -8.09 3.42
C PHE A 81 9.89 -8.99 3.70
N ASP A 82 9.95 -9.50 4.91
CA ASP A 82 11.01 -10.40 5.38
C ASP A 82 10.79 -11.82 4.81
N ARG A 83 11.69 -12.27 3.95
CA ARG A 83 11.63 -13.58 3.29
C ARG A 83 11.78 -14.76 4.26
N LYS A 84 12.27 -14.53 5.49
CA LYS A 84 12.43 -15.56 6.53
C LYS A 84 11.17 -15.70 7.37
N THR A 85 10.62 -14.60 7.84
CA THR A 85 9.41 -14.59 8.67
C THR A 85 8.13 -14.63 7.85
N LEU A 86 8.18 -14.25 6.57
CA LEU A 86 7.03 -14.07 5.68
C LEU A 86 6.04 -13.03 6.22
N LEU A 87 6.56 -11.98 6.83
CA LEU A 87 5.81 -10.84 7.35
C LEU A 87 6.39 -9.55 6.78
N GLY A 88 5.52 -8.60 6.47
CA GLY A 88 5.89 -7.22 6.18
C GLY A 88 6.18 -6.46 7.48
N GLY A 89 7.12 -5.55 7.41
CA GLY A 89 7.36 -4.49 8.38
C GLY A 89 7.56 -3.18 7.62
N ILE A 90 7.73 -2.07 8.31
CA ILE A 90 7.95 -0.78 7.66
C ILE A 90 9.43 -0.45 7.70
N ALA A 91 9.98 -0.11 6.52
CA ALA A 91 11.34 0.40 6.37
C ALA A 91 11.33 1.81 5.80
N CYS A 92 12.41 2.55 6.02
CA CYS A 92 12.58 3.87 5.42
C CYS A 92 14.02 4.18 5.03
N CYS A 93 14.18 5.12 4.11
CA CYS A 93 15.42 5.83 3.85
C CYS A 93 15.14 7.28 3.45
N LYS A 94 16.16 8.12 3.51
CA LYS A 94 16.12 9.47 2.95
C LYS A 94 16.49 9.39 1.47
N LEU A 95 15.73 10.06 0.61
CA LEU A 95 16.08 10.26 -0.80
C LEU A 95 16.91 11.53 -0.93
N CYS A 96 18.01 11.44 -1.66
CA CYS A 96 18.94 12.53 -1.94
C CYS A 96 19.14 12.66 -3.47
N ASP A 97 20.39 12.75 -3.91
CA ASP A 97 20.70 12.98 -5.32
C ASP A 97 20.64 11.72 -6.19
N ASP A 98 20.94 10.57 -5.63
CA ASP A 98 20.90 9.28 -6.33
C ASP A 98 19.97 8.29 -5.63
N PRO A 99 18.70 8.22 -6.04
CA PRO A 99 17.73 7.29 -5.45
C PRO A 99 18.18 5.83 -5.48
N ALA A 100 18.93 5.41 -6.49
CA ALA A 100 19.42 4.02 -6.60
C ALA A 100 20.46 3.68 -5.51
N GLU A 101 21.26 4.66 -5.06
CA GLU A 101 22.16 4.50 -3.92
C GLU A 101 21.45 4.71 -2.57
N ASP A 102 20.51 5.65 -2.50
CA ASP A 102 19.81 5.97 -1.25
C ASP A 102 18.97 4.82 -0.73
N VAL A 103 18.34 4.06 -1.63
CA VAL A 103 17.52 2.90 -1.25
C VAL A 103 18.32 1.73 -0.69
N LYS A 104 19.64 1.70 -0.92
CA LYS A 104 20.55 0.74 -0.24
C LYS A 104 20.64 1.00 1.26
N LYS A 105 20.21 2.20 1.71
CA LYS A 105 20.15 2.61 3.11
C LYS A 105 18.80 2.32 3.76
N LEU A 106 17.87 1.63 3.07
CA LEU A 106 16.60 1.19 3.63
C LEU A 106 16.85 0.36 4.89
N ARG A 107 16.20 0.76 5.97
CA ARG A 107 16.26 0.07 7.26
C ARG A 107 14.88 -0.06 7.88
N VAL A 108 14.62 -1.20 8.49
CA VAL A 108 13.34 -1.48 9.15
C VAL A 108 13.21 -0.61 10.40
N VAL A 109 12.11 0.14 10.50
CA VAL A 109 11.81 1.08 11.61
C VAL A 109 10.62 0.62 12.46
N ILE A 110 9.70 -0.19 11.89
CA ILE A 110 8.63 -0.85 12.65
C ILE A 110 8.53 -2.31 12.20
N LYS A 111 8.46 -3.21 13.18
CA LYS A 111 8.22 -4.64 12.96
C LYS A 111 7.36 -5.20 14.08
N GLU A 112 6.32 -5.94 13.71
CA GLU A 112 5.40 -6.60 14.63
C GLU A 112 5.41 -8.11 14.38
N ASN A 113 4.62 -8.86 15.16
CA ASN A 113 4.42 -10.30 14.99
C ASN A 113 3.31 -10.65 13.98
N PHE A 114 2.77 -9.64 13.29
CA PHE A 114 1.81 -9.73 12.20
C PHE A 114 2.32 -8.93 11.00
N HIS A 115 1.67 -9.10 9.85
CA HIS A 115 2.02 -8.42 8.62
C HIS A 115 1.63 -6.94 8.68
N MET A 116 2.52 -6.06 8.19
CA MET A 116 2.31 -4.63 8.05
C MET A 116 2.74 -4.18 6.67
N SER A 117 1.95 -3.30 6.05
CA SER A 117 2.23 -2.70 4.74
C SER A 117 1.66 -1.27 4.66
N PHE A 118 1.67 -0.66 3.49
CA PHE A 118 1.02 0.61 3.16
C PHE A 118 1.23 1.73 4.21
N PRO A 119 2.46 2.17 4.48
CA PRO A 119 2.75 3.16 5.51
C PRO A 119 2.24 4.56 5.13
N GLN A 120 1.28 5.10 5.88
CA GLN A 120 0.82 6.47 5.74
C GLN A 120 1.46 7.35 6.81
N VAL A 121 2.48 8.16 6.44
CA VAL A 121 3.18 9.07 7.34
C VAL A 121 2.64 10.48 7.16
N PHE A 122 2.37 11.17 8.26
CA PHE A 122 1.79 12.52 8.24
C PHE A 122 2.11 13.31 9.51
N GLU A 123 2.07 14.63 9.37
CA GLU A 123 2.11 15.56 10.51
C GLU A 123 0.69 15.82 11.02
N TRP A 124 0.50 15.77 12.34
CA TRP A 124 -0.74 16.04 13.01
C TRP A 124 -0.52 16.49 14.45
N ASN A 125 -1.24 17.54 14.89
CA ASN A 125 -1.17 18.08 16.26
C ASN A 125 0.27 18.32 16.77
N GLY A 126 1.16 18.80 15.88
CA GLY A 126 2.56 19.09 16.21
C GLY A 126 3.45 17.87 16.41
N GLY A 127 3.01 16.67 16.03
CA GLY A 127 3.76 15.43 16.02
C GLY A 127 3.78 14.76 14.66
N LEU A 128 4.66 13.77 14.48
CA LEU A 128 4.69 12.91 13.30
C LEU A 128 4.05 11.58 13.65
N TYR A 129 3.16 11.13 12.78
CA TYR A 129 2.36 9.92 12.98
C TYR A 129 2.44 9.01 11.76
N MET A 130 2.09 7.75 11.96
CA MET A 130 1.96 6.75 10.90
C MET A 130 0.76 5.85 11.16
N ILE A 131 -0.01 5.59 10.11
CA ILE A 131 -1.01 4.52 10.07
C ILE A 131 -0.56 3.55 8.97
N PRO A 132 0.03 2.40 9.29
CA PRO A 132 0.26 1.32 8.33
C PRO A 132 -1.01 0.48 8.16
N GLU A 133 -1.10 -0.31 7.10
CA GLU A 133 -2.04 -1.42 7.05
C GLU A 133 -1.68 -2.46 8.11
N THR A 134 -2.67 -2.89 8.86
CA THR A 134 -2.56 -3.93 9.89
C THR A 134 -3.75 -4.90 9.86
N GLY A 135 -4.30 -5.12 8.66
CA GLY A 135 -5.47 -5.98 8.44
C GLY A 135 -5.26 -7.44 8.86
N ASP A 136 -4.02 -7.94 8.81
CA ASP A 136 -3.67 -9.30 9.30
C ASP A 136 -3.89 -9.46 10.81
N ASP A 137 -3.82 -8.35 11.56
CA ASP A 137 -4.10 -8.25 12.99
C ASP A 137 -5.57 -7.89 13.30
N HIS A 138 -6.41 -7.70 12.28
CA HIS A 138 -7.78 -7.19 12.42
C HIS A 138 -7.87 -5.90 13.26
N SER A 139 -6.94 -4.97 13.04
CA SER A 139 -6.87 -3.73 13.80
C SER A 139 -6.48 -2.54 12.93
N LEU A 140 -6.78 -1.35 13.41
CA LEU A 140 -6.21 -0.09 12.98
C LEU A 140 -5.27 0.42 14.06
N ILE A 141 -4.02 0.70 13.70
CA ILE A 141 -3.00 1.13 14.66
C ILE A 141 -2.44 2.48 14.24
N LEU A 142 -2.42 3.44 15.19
CA LEU A 142 -1.76 4.72 15.04
C LEU A 142 -0.43 4.68 15.80
N TYR A 143 0.66 4.98 15.10
CA TYR A 143 1.99 5.17 15.67
C TYR A 143 2.35 6.66 15.73
N ARG A 144 3.20 7.02 16.69
CA ARG A 144 3.81 8.35 16.80
C ARG A 144 5.33 8.21 16.77
N ALA A 145 6.01 9.10 16.05
CA ALA A 145 7.46 9.16 16.09
C ALA A 145 7.93 9.70 17.43
N VAL A 146 8.82 8.96 18.08
CA VAL A 146 9.57 9.39 19.27
C VAL A 146 10.91 9.99 18.86
N ASP A 147 11.53 9.37 17.87
CA ASP A 147 12.76 9.84 17.24
C ASP A 147 12.65 9.55 15.73
N PHE A 148 12.28 10.58 14.96
CA PHE A 148 12.02 10.44 13.52
C PHE A 148 13.33 10.35 12.75
N PRO A 149 13.45 9.41 11.80
CA PRO A 149 12.44 8.46 11.34
C PRO A 149 12.52 7.07 12.01
N ASP A 150 13.44 6.88 12.95
CA ASP A 150 13.93 5.58 13.36
C ASP A 150 13.12 4.92 14.48
N LYS A 151 12.46 5.71 15.33
CA LYS A 151 11.78 5.18 16.51
C LYS A 151 10.32 5.63 16.58
N TRP A 152 9.44 4.65 16.63
CA TRP A 152 7.99 4.82 16.67
C TRP A 152 7.40 4.12 17.89
N GLU A 153 6.38 4.71 18.49
CA GLU A 153 5.60 4.11 19.57
C GLU A 153 4.14 4.00 19.16
N ARG A 154 3.48 2.96 19.62
CA ARG A 154 2.06 2.75 19.40
C ARG A 154 1.24 3.70 20.29
N VAL A 155 0.41 4.56 19.69
CA VAL A 155 -0.50 5.47 20.40
C VAL A 155 -1.80 4.76 20.73
N VAL A 156 -2.38 4.09 19.75
CA VAL A 156 -3.64 3.34 19.92
C VAL A 156 -3.66 2.14 18.97
N ARG A 157 -4.33 1.08 19.40
CA ARG A 157 -4.72 -0.08 18.61
C ARG A 157 -6.21 -0.32 18.83
N ILE A 158 -6.98 -0.23 17.76
CA ILE A 158 -8.43 -0.45 17.76
C ILE A 158 -8.72 -1.71 16.96
N GLN A 159 -9.38 -2.69 17.58
CA GLN A 159 -9.84 -3.88 16.88
C GLN A 159 -10.98 -3.52 15.94
N THR A 160 -10.98 -4.07 14.74
CA THR A 160 -12.00 -3.87 13.73
C THR A 160 -12.75 -5.18 13.46
N GLU A 161 -14.05 -5.08 13.18
CA GLU A 161 -14.87 -6.24 12.84
C GLU A 161 -14.52 -6.78 11.45
N SER A 162 -14.28 -5.86 10.51
CA SER A 162 -13.87 -6.16 9.14
C SER A 162 -12.35 -6.07 9.00
N VAL A 163 -11.79 -6.78 8.03
CA VAL A 163 -10.40 -6.60 7.60
C VAL A 163 -10.32 -5.32 6.77
N LEU A 164 -9.67 -4.30 7.33
CA LEU A 164 -9.41 -3.04 6.66
C LEU A 164 -8.05 -3.09 5.96
N ALA A 165 -7.98 -2.48 4.78
CA ALA A 165 -6.76 -2.45 3.96
C ALA A 165 -6.50 -1.05 3.41
N ASP A 166 -5.24 -0.71 3.23
CA ASP A 166 -4.72 0.49 2.57
C ASP A 166 -5.41 1.77 3.04
N THR A 167 -5.34 2.03 4.34
CA THR A 167 -5.96 3.21 4.96
C THR A 167 -5.21 4.50 4.58
N ALA A 168 -5.88 5.43 3.90
CA ALA A 168 -5.37 6.76 3.59
C ALA A 168 -5.95 7.81 4.55
N VAL A 169 -5.11 8.75 5.01
CA VAL A 169 -5.54 9.90 5.81
C VAL A 169 -5.96 11.02 4.86
N VAL A 170 -7.26 11.32 4.79
CA VAL A 170 -7.80 12.29 3.83
C VAL A 170 -8.02 13.68 4.42
N LYS A 171 -8.24 13.78 5.75
CA LYS A 171 -8.36 15.07 6.45
C LYS A 171 -7.81 14.98 7.87
N LYS A 172 -7.18 16.05 8.31
CA LYS A 172 -6.57 16.18 9.64
C LYS A 172 -7.15 17.40 10.34
N GLU A 173 -7.91 17.17 11.40
CA GLU A 173 -8.48 18.18 12.26
C GLU A 173 -7.92 18.04 13.68
N SER A 174 -8.02 19.06 14.52
CA SER A 174 -7.59 18.93 15.91
C SER A 174 -8.38 17.82 16.62
N GLY A 175 -7.67 16.80 17.09
CA GLY A 175 -8.26 15.63 17.78
C GLY A 175 -9.01 14.63 16.88
N ARG A 176 -9.10 14.84 15.55
CA ARG A 176 -9.80 13.91 14.64
C ARG A 176 -9.09 13.74 13.30
N LEU A 177 -8.97 12.51 12.87
CA LEU A 177 -8.54 12.13 11.52
C LEU A 177 -9.73 11.58 10.74
N THR A 178 -9.89 12.01 9.50
CA THR A 178 -10.79 11.37 8.53
C THR A 178 -9.95 10.41 7.69
N LEU A 179 -10.39 9.17 7.63
CA LEU A 179 -9.73 8.05 6.97
C LEU A 179 -10.59 7.53 5.85
N LEU A 180 -9.97 7.19 4.72
CA LEU A 180 -10.58 6.39 3.66
C LEU A 180 -9.87 5.05 3.61
N THR A 181 -10.60 3.96 3.80
CA THR A 181 -10.05 2.62 3.91
C THR A 181 -10.89 1.62 3.13
N SER A 182 -10.34 0.47 2.81
CA SER A 182 -11.04 -0.57 2.06
C SER A 182 -11.39 -1.73 2.97
N GLU A 183 -12.66 -2.14 3.00
CA GLU A 183 -13.08 -3.40 3.60
C GLU A 183 -12.88 -4.53 2.60
N LEU A 184 -12.16 -5.58 3.00
CA LEU A 184 -11.97 -6.77 2.18
C LEU A 184 -13.19 -7.70 2.30
N SER A 185 -13.75 -8.11 1.15
CA SER A 185 -14.85 -9.06 1.13
C SER A 185 -14.42 -10.42 1.71
N THR A 186 -15.25 -10.97 2.59
CA THR A 186 -15.10 -12.35 3.07
C THR A 186 -15.54 -13.40 2.06
N LYS A 187 -16.19 -13.00 0.96
CA LYS A 187 -16.79 -13.90 -0.04
C LYS A 187 -15.97 -14.01 -1.32
N ARG A 188 -15.31 -12.94 -1.74
CA ARG A 188 -14.54 -12.88 -3.00
C ARG A 188 -13.19 -12.26 -2.76
N GLN A 189 -12.15 -12.86 -3.33
CA GLN A 189 -10.79 -12.28 -3.31
C GLN A 189 -10.75 -11.02 -4.18
N TYR A 190 -10.02 -9.98 -3.72
CA TYR A 190 -9.85 -8.68 -4.39
C TYR A 190 -11.14 -7.87 -4.57
N PHE A 191 -12.20 -8.24 -3.92
CA PHE A 191 -13.49 -7.57 -3.96
C PHE A 191 -13.65 -6.78 -2.66
N GLN A 192 -13.78 -5.45 -2.77
CA GLN A 192 -13.67 -4.52 -1.64
C GLN A 192 -14.75 -3.46 -1.73
N ARG A 193 -15.02 -2.76 -0.62
CA ARG A 193 -15.79 -1.52 -0.60
C ARG A 193 -15.09 -0.47 0.24
N TYR A 194 -15.33 0.81 -0.06
CA TYR A 194 -14.79 1.90 0.74
C TYR A 194 -15.56 2.10 2.02
N HIS A 195 -14.81 2.45 3.08
CA HIS A 195 -15.28 3.07 4.29
C HIS A 195 -14.65 4.45 4.41
N ARG A 196 -15.44 5.44 4.81
CA ARG A 196 -14.96 6.70 5.35
C ARG A 196 -15.13 6.64 6.86
N MET A 197 -14.03 6.69 7.59
CA MET A 197 -14.03 6.50 9.03
C MET A 197 -13.42 7.70 9.74
N TYR A 198 -13.80 7.89 10.98
CA TYR A 198 -13.29 8.94 11.84
C TYR A 198 -12.55 8.32 13.02
N LEU A 199 -11.24 8.60 13.12
CA LEU A 199 -10.44 8.25 14.29
C LEU A 199 -10.35 9.50 15.20
N THR A 200 -10.99 9.44 16.37
CA THR A 200 -11.16 10.59 17.26
C THR A 200 -10.45 10.36 18.59
N ASP A 201 -9.59 11.30 18.98
CA ASP A 201 -9.05 11.38 20.34
C ASP A 201 -10.09 11.99 21.28
N LYS A 202 -10.59 11.19 22.21
CA LYS A 202 -11.57 11.60 23.25
C LYS A 202 -10.89 12.15 24.51
N GLY A 203 -9.58 12.29 24.49
CA GLY A 203 -8.77 12.66 25.64
C GLY A 203 -8.56 11.52 26.65
N ASN A 204 -7.60 11.72 27.54
CA ASN A 204 -7.23 10.73 28.57
C ASN A 204 -6.86 9.35 28.02
N GLY A 205 -6.25 9.29 26.83
CA GLY A 205 -5.84 8.04 26.17
C GLY A 205 -7.00 7.23 25.58
N ARG A 206 -8.21 7.78 25.54
CA ARG A 206 -9.37 7.13 24.93
C ARG A 206 -9.51 7.53 23.47
N TRP A 207 -9.69 6.54 22.62
CA TRP A 207 -9.85 6.71 21.17
C TRP A 207 -11.11 6.01 20.70
N GLU A 208 -11.71 6.55 19.65
CA GLU A 208 -12.91 6.00 19.03
C GLU A 208 -12.71 5.97 17.51
N LEU A 209 -13.09 4.86 16.90
CA LEU A 209 -13.16 4.68 15.45
C LEU A 209 -14.62 4.47 15.06
N THR A 210 -15.15 5.34 14.21
CA THR A 210 -16.56 5.29 13.76
C THR A 210 -16.65 5.39 12.25
N ASP A 211 -17.62 4.70 11.67
CA ASP A 211 -17.94 4.84 10.24
C ASP A 211 -18.76 6.10 9.97
N ASP A 212 -18.61 6.64 8.77
CA ASP A 212 -19.56 7.54 8.17
C ASP A 212 -20.69 6.69 7.55
N GLU A 213 -21.76 6.50 8.30
CA GLU A 213 -22.88 5.63 7.90
C GLU A 213 -23.56 6.11 6.60
N GLU A 214 -23.63 7.43 6.37
CA GLU A 214 -24.22 7.98 5.14
C GLU A 214 -23.34 7.63 3.94
N PHE A 215 -22.03 7.81 4.05
CA PHE A 215 -21.09 7.43 3.00
C PHE A 215 -21.14 5.92 2.75
N LEU A 216 -21.05 5.11 3.80
CA LEU A 216 -21.03 3.64 3.72
C LEU A 216 -22.29 3.07 3.07
N SER A 217 -23.46 3.66 3.35
CA SER A 217 -24.75 3.24 2.77
C SER A 217 -24.80 3.36 1.25
N LYS A 218 -23.95 4.17 0.66
CA LYS A 218 -23.83 4.39 -0.79
C LYS A 218 -22.74 3.54 -1.45
N GLN A 219 -21.95 2.78 -0.65
CA GLN A 219 -20.85 1.97 -1.17
C GLN A 219 -21.26 0.55 -1.46
N GLU A 220 -20.80 0.03 -2.60
CA GLU A 220 -20.91 -1.36 -2.96
C GLU A 220 -19.53 -2.03 -3.03
N PHE A 221 -19.49 -3.35 -2.88
CA PHE A 221 -18.26 -4.10 -3.14
C PHE A 221 -17.92 -4.06 -4.62
N SER A 222 -16.67 -3.78 -4.94
CA SER A 222 -16.15 -3.73 -6.31
C SER A 222 -14.68 -4.14 -6.37
N TYR A 223 -14.14 -4.26 -7.59
CA TYR A 223 -12.71 -4.55 -7.80
C TYR A 223 -11.84 -3.27 -7.89
N ILE A 224 -12.46 -2.09 -7.74
CA ILE A 224 -11.78 -0.79 -7.86
C ILE A 224 -11.76 0.00 -6.54
N ALA A 225 -12.36 -0.51 -5.47
CA ALA A 225 -12.53 0.20 -4.21
C ALA A 225 -11.32 0.00 -3.27
N ARG A 226 -10.12 0.42 -3.71
CA ARG A 226 -8.90 0.32 -2.90
C ARG A 226 -7.93 1.47 -3.16
N ASN A 227 -7.36 2.02 -2.08
CA ASN A 227 -6.34 3.04 -2.18
C ASN A 227 -5.03 2.47 -2.75
N ALA A 228 -4.24 3.30 -3.40
CA ALA A 228 -2.95 2.95 -3.96
C ALA A 228 -1.82 3.91 -3.52
N GLY A 229 -2.06 4.75 -2.55
CA GLY A 229 -1.07 5.70 -2.04
C GLY A 229 -1.67 6.80 -1.18
N SER A 230 -0.80 7.67 -0.68
CA SER A 230 -1.19 8.88 0.04
C SER A 230 -1.83 9.89 -0.91
N LEU A 231 -2.72 10.72 -0.37
CA LEU A 231 -3.19 11.89 -1.09
C LEU A 231 -2.04 12.87 -1.34
N TYR A 232 -2.09 13.54 -2.48
CA TYR A 232 -1.16 14.60 -2.82
C TYR A 232 -1.88 15.76 -3.50
N GLU A 233 -1.27 16.93 -3.50
CA GLU A 233 -1.81 18.11 -4.18
C GLU A 233 -1.21 18.25 -5.58
N GLU A 234 -2.05 18.52 -6.56
CA GLU A 234 -1.66 18.83 -7.95
C GLU A 234 -2.56 19.88 -8.54
N GLY A 235 -1.98 21.01 -8.99
CA GLY A 235 -2.75 22.09 -9.61
C GLY A 235 -3.85 22.68 -8.70
N GLY A 236 -3.67 22.68 -7.39
CA GLY A 236 -4.66 23.12 -6.39
C GLY A 236 -5.80 22.12 -6.15
N GLN A 237 -5.65 20.88 -6.62
CA GLN A 237 -6.61 19.80 -6.44
C GLN A 237 -5.98 18.68 -5.60
N ILE A 238 -6.79 18.03 -4.78
CA ILE A 238 -6.36 16.85 -4.02
C ILE A 238 -6.54 15.62 -4.88
N MET A 239 -5.47 14.88 -5.08
CA MET A 239 -5.42 13.65 -5.86
C MET A 239 -5.31 12.44 -4.95
N LEU A 240 -6.08 11.41 -5.25
CA LEU A 240 -6.05 10.11 -4.60
C LEU A 240 -5.68 9.04 -5.62
N PRO A 241 -4.53 8.38 -5.49
CA PRO A 241 -4.23 7.18 -6.26
C PRO A 241 -5.09 6.02 -5.76
N THR A 242 -5.70 5.28 -6.69
CA THR A 242 -6.46 4.07 -6.37
C THR A 242 -6.03 2.93 -7.26
N GLN A 243 -6.19 1.70 -6.79
CA GLN A 243 -5.84 0.52 -7.56
C GLN A 243 -7.07 -0.19 -8.08
N GLU A 244 -6.91 -0.79 -9.25
CA GLU A 244 -7.90 -1.64 -9.88
C GLU A 244 -7.43 -3.08 -9.84
N SER A 245 -8.30 -3.97 -9.44
CA SER A 245 -8.11 -5.42 -9.51
C SER A 245 -9.13 -6.02 -10.48
N THR A 246 -8.96 -7.27 -10.83
CA THR A 246 -9.98 -8.08 -11.51
C THR A 246 -10.40 -9.22 -10.61
N GLU A 247 -11.35 -10.04 -11.05
CA GLU A 247 -11.73 -11.25 -10.32
C GLU A 247 -10.53 -12.19 -10.05
N THR A 248 -9.53 -12.15 -10.91
CA THR A 248 -8.43 -13.11 -10.91
C THR A 248 -7.06 -12.50 -10.63
N VAL A 249 -6.91 -11.19 -10.83
CA VAL A 249 -5.61 -10.50 -10.75
C VAL A 249 -5.74 -9.28 -9.85
N TYR A 250 -4.81 -9.15 -8.92
CA TYR A 250 -4.69 -8.05 -7.97
C TYR A 250 -3.89 -6.89 -8.56
N GLY A 251 -4.32 -5.65 -8.33
CA GLY A 251 -3.54 -4.46 -8.63
C GLY A 251 -3.05 -4.38 -10.09
N VAL A 252 -3.97 -4.57 -11.05
CA VAL A 252 -3.60 -4.58 -12.48
C VAL A 252 -3.30 -3.20 -13.02
N ARG A 253 -3.92 -2.15 -12.44
CA ARG A 253 -3.80 -0.76 -12.89
C ARG A 253 -3.88 0.21 -11.72
N LEU A 254 -3.26 1.36 -11.89
CA LEU A 254 -3.47 2.54 -11.06
C LEU A 254 -4.48 3.48 -11.73
N ASN A 255 -5.35 4.06 -10.94
CA ASN A 255 -6.23 5.15 -11.33
C ASN A 255 -5.86 6.41 -10.54
N PHE A 256 -5.96 7.55 -11.16
CA PHE A 256 -5.75 8.86 -10.56
C PHE A 256 -7.09 9.55 -10.47
N VAL A 257 -7.52 9.84 -9.24
CA VAL A 257 -8.84 10.39 -8.94
C VAL A 257 -8.68 11.74 -8.26
N ARG A 258 -9.41 12.75 -8.71
CA ARG A 258 -9.54 13.99 -7.96
C ARG A 258 -10.50 13.73 -6.79
N TYR A 259 -9.96 13.80 -5.59
CA TYR A 259 -10.74 13.52 -4.37
C TYR A 259 -11.58 14.76 -3.99
N ASP A 260 -12.88 14.53 -3.78
CA ASP A 260 -13.82 15.50 -3.19
C ASP A 260 -14.53 14.82 -2.01
N GLU A 261 -14.48 15.45 -0.83
CA GLU A 261 -15.10 14.90 0.38
C GLU A 261 -16.65 14.85 0.30
N ASN A 262 -17.25 15.61 -0.62
CA ASN A 262 -18.71 15.64 -0.83
C ASN A 262 -19.20 14.55 -1.77
N GLU A 263 -18.29 13.94 -2.55
CA GLU A 263 -18.64 12.87 -3.46
C GLU A 263 -18.65 11.51 -2.72
N ALA A 264 -19.71 10.75 -2.94
CA ALA A 264 -19.78 9.37 -2.47
C ALA A 264 -19.11 8.40 -3.45
N ASP A 265 -19.20 8.66 -4.76
CA ASP A 265 -18.51 7.88 -5.78
C ASP A 265 -17.07 8.37 -5.93
N ILE A 266 -16.13 7.65 -5.33
CA ILE A 266 -14.69 7.94 -5.38
C ILE A 266 -14.18 8.04 -6.83
N PHE A 267 -14.78 7.33 -7.78
CA PHE A 267 -14.33 7.31 -9.18
C PHE A 267 -15.00 8.35 -10.08
N ALA A 268 -15.95 9.15 -9.55
CA ALA A 268 -16.67 10.17 -10.32
C ALA A 268 -15.73 11.17 -11.02
N GLN A 269 -14.57 11.43 -10.44
CA GLN A 269 -13.58 12.40 -10.91
C GLN A 269 -12.27 11.75 -11.36
N ARG A 270 -12.32 10.55 -11.97
CA ARG A 270 -11.12 9.89 -12.49
C ARG A 270 -10.50 10.71 -13.63
N THR A 271 -9.23 11.12 -13.46
CA THR A 271 -8.48 11.94 -14.41
C THR A 271 -7.55 11.12 -15.31
N GLY A 272 -7.14 9.93 -14.89
CA GLY A 272 -6.26 9.08 -15.67
C GLY A 272 -6.13 7.67 -15.13
N SER A 273 -5.49 6.82 -15.92
CA SER A 273 -5.17 5.43 -15.54
C SER A 273 -3.89 4.97 -16.21
N ILE A 274 -3.10 4.16 -15.52
CA ILE A 274 -1.91 3.51 -16.07
C ILE A 274 -1.90 2.02 -15.74
N GLY A 275 -1.40 1.22 -16.68
CA GLY A 275 -1.08 -0.18 -16.48
C GLY A 275 0.42 -0.44 -16.57
N PRO A 276 0.87 -1.68 -16.37
CA PRO A 276 2.28 -2.02 -16.43
C PRO A 276 2.87 -1.76 -17.83
N GLU A 277 2.06 -1.82 -18.88
CA GLU A 277 2.45 -1.52 -20.27
C GLU A 277 2.80 -0.04 -20.51
N ASP A 278 2.35 0.84 -19.63
CA ASP A 278 2.59 2.29 -19.72
C ASP A 278 3.91 2.70 -19.05
N VAL A 279 4.53 1.83 -18.26
CA VAL A 279 5.70 2.15 -17.45
C VAL A 279 6.97 1.60 -18.08
N THR A 280 8.00 2.43 -18.16
CA THR A 280 9.36 2.05 -18.58
C THR A 280 10.29 2.02 -17.37
N VAL A 281 10.96 0.88 -17.15
CA VAL A 281 11.96 0.72 -16.09
C VAL A 281 13.34 0.62 -16.72
N ARG A 282 14.31 1.39 -16.25
CA ARG A 282 15.66 1.49 -16.81
C ARG A 282 16.33 0.13 -16.95
N GLY A 283 16.85 -0.15 -18.12
CA GLY A 283 17.52 -1.41 -18.44
C GLY A 283 16.61 -2.58 -18.79
N PHE A 284 15.28 -2.45 -18.59
CA PHE A 284 14.33 -3.55 -18.81
C PHE A 284 13.27 -3.24 -19.89
N GLY A 285 13.02 -1.96 -20.18
CA GLY A 285 12.03 -1.53 -21.17
C GLY A 285 10.59 -1.50 -20.65
N LYS A 286 9.67 -1.15 -21.53
CA LYS A 286 8.24 -1.02 -21.21
C LYS A 286 7.62 -2.36 -20.77
N GLY A 287 6.88 -2.33 -19.68
CA GLY A 287 6.16 -3.50 -19.16
C GLY A 287 7.08 -4.64 -18.71
N ARG A 288 8.33 -4.34 -18.37
CA ARG A 288 9.30 -5.35 -17.93
C ARG A 288 10.05 -4.94 -16.66
N ALA A 289 10.44 -5.92 -15.86
CA ALA A 289 11.36 -5.80 -14.73
C ALA A 289 12.42 -6.89 -14.79
N SER A 290 13.35 -6.92 -13.84
CA SER A 290 14.44 -7.91 -13.79
C SER A 290 13.97 -9.36 -13.83
N GLY A 291 12.78 -9.66 -13.33
CA GLY A 291 12.16 -10.98 -13.34
C GLY A 291 11.38 -11.33 -14.61
N GLY A 292 11.14 -10.39 -15.52
CA GLY A 292 10.39 -10.61 -16.75
C GLY A 292 9.31 -9.57 -17.04
N ARG A 293 8.17 -10.01 -17.58
CA ARG A 293 7.04 -9.14 -17.86
C ARG A 293 6.36 -8.70 -16.57
N LEU A 294 6.08 -7.41 -16.45
CA LEU A 294 5.27 -6.88 -15.37
C LEU A 294 3.79 -7.28 -15.56
N ASP A 295 3.17 -7.74 -14.49
CA ASP A 295 1.78 -8.19 -14.49
C ASP A 295 0.83 -7.14 -13.91
N GLY A 296 1.34 -6.15 -13.16
CA GLY A 296 0.53 -5.06 -12.63
C GLY A 296 1.35 -3.88 -12.09
N VAL A 297 0.63 -2.80 -11.82
CA VAL A 297 1.06 -1.58 -11.13
C VAL A 297 0.14 -1.41 -9.93
N HIS A 298 0.71 -1.34 -8.74
CA HIS A 298 -0.05 -1.57 -7.51
C HIS A 298 -0.21 -0.31 -6.67
N SER A 299 0.86 0.46 -6.42
CA SER A 299 0.81 1.69 -5.66
C SER A 299 1.64 2.81 -6.23
N TYR A 300 1.33 4.03 -5.80
CA TYR A 300 1.93 5.27 -6.27
C TYR A 300 2.15 6.24 -5.11
N ALA A 301 3.34 6.82 -5.05
CA ALA A 301 3.67 7.89 -4.14
C ALA A 301 4.31 9.05 -4.90
N ARG A 302 4.00 10.28 -4.47
CA ARG A 302 4.56 11.49 -5.04
C ARG A 302 4.96 12.48 -3.95
N SER A 303 6.10 13.13 -4.14
CA SER A 303 6.55 14.32 -3.44
C SER A 303 6.79 15.46 -4.44
N ARG A 304 7.34 16.57 -3.99
CA ARG A 304 7.74 17.66 -4.89
C ARG A 304 8.78 17.22 -5.92
N ASP A 305 9.73 16.38 -5.51
CA ASP A 305 10.93 16.08 -6.31
C ASP A 305 10.95 14.64 -6.86
N TYR A 306 10.08 13.75 -6.37
CA TYR A 306 10.12 12.32 -6.69
C TYR A 306 8.74 11.73 -6.92
N GLU A 307 8.69 10.74 -7.83
CA GLU A 307 7.62 9.76 -7.95
C GLU A 307 8.17 8.36 -7.70
N VAL A 308 7.40 7.56 -7.01
CA VAL A 308 7.70 6.15 -6.73
C VAL A 308 6.47 5.31 -7.02
N ILE A 309 6.67 4.21 -7.70
CA ILE A 309 5.63 3.20 -7.97
C ILE A 309 6.10 1.85 -7.47
N ASP A 310 5.19 0.98 -7.14
CA ASP A 310 5.48 -0.44 -7.12
C ASP A 310 4.80 -1.17 -8.27
N LEU A 311 5.45 -2.22 -8.69
CA LEU A 311 5.07 -3.07 -9.80
C LEU A 311 5.25 -4.50 -9.32
N TYR A 312 4.64 -5.45 -10.00
CA TYR A 312 4.90 -6.85 -9.70
C TYR A 312 4.92 -7.73 -10.95
N TYR A 313 5.58 -8.86 -10.81
CA TYR A 313 5.58 -9.96 -11.76
C TYR A 313 5.41 -11.29 -11.03
N ASN A 314 5.01 -12.31 -11.76
CA ASN A 314 4.88 -13.65 -11.21
C ASN A 314 6.20 -14.42 -11.37
N GLU A 315 6.76 -14.91 -10.27
CA GLU A 315 7.96 -15.73 -10.25
C GLU A 315 7.64 -17.17 -9.82
N PHE A 316 8.27 -18.13 -10.49
CA PHE A 316 8.15 -19.54 -10.11
C PHE A 316 9.00 -19.85 -8.87
N THR A 317 8.34 -20.21 -7.76
CA THR A 317 9.00 -20.48 -6.47
C THR A 317 8.68 -21.89 -5.95
N PRO A 318 9.28 -22.94 -6.52
CA PRO A 318 8.86 -24.33 -6.29
C PRO A 318 8.95 -24.82 -4.84
N LEU A 319 9.73 -24.15 -3.99
CA LEU A 319 9.91 -24.53 -2.58
C LEU A 319 9.00 -23.77 -1.61
N LYS A 320 8.14 -22.88 -2.09
CA LYS A 320 7.27 -22.04 -1.22
C LYS A 320 6.35 -22.87 -0.33
N HIS A 321 5.69 -23.87 -0.89
CA HIS A 321 4.77 -24.72 -0.12
C HIS A 321 5.50 -25.51 0.96
N PHE A 322 6.70 -26.03 0.67
CA PHE A 322 7.53 -26.72 1.65
C PHE A 322 7.99 -25.78 2.77
N ARG A 323 8.37 -24.54 2.45
CA ARG A 323 8.74 -23.52 3.45
C ARG A 323 7.55 -23.15 4.35
N LYS A 324 6.34 -23.00 3.79
CA LYS A 324 5.11 -22.71 4.55
C LYS A 324 4.72 -23.88 5.48
N ILE A 325 4.85 -25.13 5.01
CA ILE A 325 4.59 -26.33 5.80
C ILE A 325 5.63 -26.46 6.91
N ALA A 326 6.92 -26.31 6.60
CA ALA A 326 7.99 -26.36 7.60
C ALA A 326 7.84 -25.28 8.67
N LYS A 327 7.31 -24.09 8.34
CA LYS A 327 7.00 -23.03 9.31
C LYS A 327 5.84 -23.42 10.22
N LYS A 328 4.75 -24.02 9.68
CA LYS A 328 3.60 -24.48 10.49
C LYS A 328 3.93 -25.63 11.42
N LEU A 329 4.99 -26.40 11.15
CA LEU A 329 5.47 -27.49 12.01
C LEU A 329 6.45 -27.02 13.08
N LYS A 330 6.92 -25.76 13.04
CA LYS A 330 7.84 -25.18 14.03
C LYS A 330 7.14 -24.33 15.10
N TYR A 331 5.87 -24.09 14.93
CA TYR A 331 4.98 -23.36 15.87
C TYR A 331 3.67 -24.16 16.04
#